data_c16da1a4cae20e49e36f239632afefbf
#
_entry.id   c16da1a4cae20e49e36f239632afefbf
#
_cell.length_a   1.000
_cell.length_b   1.000
_cell.length_c   1.000
_cell.angle_alpha   90.00
_cell.angle_beta   90.00
_cell.angle_gamma   90.00
#
_symmetry.space_group_name_H-M   'P 1'
#
loop_
_entity.id
_entity.type
_entity.pdbx_description
1 polymer ?
#
loop_
_entity_poly.entity_id
_entity_poly.type
_entity_poly.pdbx_seq_one_letter_code
_entity_poly.pdbx_strand_id
1 'polypeptide(L)'
;MTKTGMQEQLERLRDEAMKRKVEFAEARFASVTSSGLMLQDGRADRMGAGKRAGMGVRVVANGAWGFASAESTEFGDWFSCLEAAIEMARVSAQRLDEPVLLADVPAAVDEVQAEFEIDPTTVSIERKLAAVQGYEEASALRVGERVANLMTGYNDARHLEIVCNTRGTLVSSESVRTMVWHAVTTQDGSIRQRAQEIRAQQAGFELVEATPAEELSGKAAALALSLLSAQPAPAGKFPVVFHPSITGLLVHEAIGHNAEADHIVAGQSILEGKAGTRVTADCVSIVDDATIPGSWGSYRYDSEGVPGQRRVIVEKGILKGFLHSLETAAKMGVAPNGSARADGFANRPIVRMSNTMIPPGEMSLEELISDIDLGLLLRAGQWGYVWCEKGQYTCHAGEGVMIRNGELAEQVRDVSVSGMTLETLANVSAISSDFELEMPNNCGKNGQRMAVNGGGPYVKIKEIVVGGQA
;
A
#
# COMPACT_ATOMS: atom_id res chain seq x y z
N MET A 1 20.26 5.82 22.94
CA MET A 1 19.38 6.80 23.62
C MET A 1 18.03 6.13 23.86
N THR A 2 17.37 6.41 24.99
CA THR A 2 16.03 5.91 25.29
C THR A 2 14.96 6.65 24.48
N LYS A 3 13.76 6.08 24.33
CA LYS A 3 12.61 6.73 23.69
C LYS A 3 12.30 8.09 24.33
N THR A 4 12.25 8.15 25.67
CA THR A 4 12.05 9.39 26.42
C THR A 4 13.12 10.44 26.12
N GLY A 5 14.39 10.05 26.06
CA GLY A 5 15.47 10.97 25.72
C GLY A 5 15.38 11.52 24.28
N MET A 6 14.80 10.75 23.33
CA MET A 6 14.52 11.25 21.99
C MET A 6 13.36 12.27 21.99
N GLN A 7 12.30 12.01 22.75
CA GLN A 7 11.18 12.94 22.91
C GLN A 7 11.67 14.27 23.49
N GLU A 8 12.44 14.26 24.57
CA GLU A 8 13.03 15.46 25.18
C GLU A 8 13.88 16.28 24.18
N GLN A 9 14.67 15.60 23.34
CA GLN A 9 15.46 16.30 22.34
C GLN A 9 14.60 16.92 21.22
N LEU A 10 13.53 16.25 20.80
CA LEU A 10 12.60 16.80 19.81
C LEU A 10 11.83 18.00 20.38
N GLU A 11 11.41 17.94 21.65
CA GLU A 11 10.79 19.08 22.31
C GLU A 11 11.76 20.26 22.43
N ARG A 12 13.01 20.02 22.79
CA ARG A 12 14.06 21.05 22.79
C ARG A 12 14.25 21.65 21.39
N LEU A 13 14.23 20.82 20.32
CA LEU A 13 14.36 21.31 18.94
C LEU A 13 13.14 22.16 18.52
N ARG A 14 11.92 21.74 18.93
CA ARG A 14 10.69 22.53 18.77
C ARG A 14 10.82 23.89 19.43
N ASP A 15 11.29 23.93 20.67
CA ASP A 15 11.45 25.18 21.42
C ASP A 15 12.49 26.13 20.75
N GLU A 16 13.55 25.56 20.19
CA GLU A 16 14.51 26.31 19.38
C GLU A 16 13.89 26.87 18.10
N ALA A 17 13.00 26.13 17.42
CA ALA A 17 12.25 26.61 16.27
C ALA A 17 11.30 27.76 16.64
N MET A 18 10.60 27.66 17.79
CA MET A 18 9.73 28.72 18.29
C MET A 18 10.49 30.03 18.58
N LYS A 19 11.71 29.96 19.13
CA LYS A 19 12.57 31.14 19.34
C LYS A 19 12.93 31.86 18.03
N ARG A 20 12.97 31.14 16.91
CA ARG A 20 13.27 31.67 15.55
C ARG A 20 12.06 32.26 14.86
N LYS A 21 10.88 32.20 15.52
CA LYS A 21 9.61 32.78 15.05
C LYS A 21 9.22 32.27 13.64
N VAL A 22 9.47 30.98 13.37
CA VAL A 22 8.97 30.31 12.18
C VAL A 22 7.44 30.13 12.29
N GLU A 23 6.74 30.09 11.18
CA GLU A 23 5.27 29.94 11.15
C GLU A 23 4.86 28.53 11.58
N PHE A 24 5.67 27.54 11.24
CA PHE A 24 5.50 26.14 11.62
C PHE A 24 6.84 25.42 11.59
N ALA A 25 7.06 24.52 12.51
CA ALA A 25 8.13 23.53 12.43
C ALA A 25 7.63 22.18 12.95
N GLU A 26 8.06 21.11 12.28
CA GLU A 26 7.83 19.72 12.64
C GLU A 26 9.15 18.97 12.55
N ALA A 27 9.52 18.34 13.64
CA ALA A 27 10.65 17.43 13.71
C ALA A 27 10.12 15.98 13.85
N ARG A 28 10.69 15.08 13.06
CA ARG A 28 10.30 13.69 13.03
C ARG A 28 11.52 12.79 13.15
N PHE A 29 11.64 12.13 14.28
CA PHE A 29 12.60 11.06 14.48
C PHE A 29 12.01 9.76 13.92
N ALA A 30 12.79 9.00 13.17
CA ALA A 30 12.41 7.66 12.75
C ALA A 30 13.57 6.68 12.94
N SER A 31 13.25 5.50 13.46
CA SER A 31 14.18 4.38 13.60
C SER A 31 13.53 3.11 13.06
N VAL A 32 14.29 2.35 12.28
CA VAL A 32 13.86 1.07 11.71
C VAL A 32 14.92 0.03 12.04
N THR A 33 14.50 -1.06 12.69
CA THR A 33 15.31 -2.28 12.83
C THR A 33 14.65 -3.33 11.95
N SER A 34 15.36 -3.87 10.99
CA SER A 34 14.79 -4.80 10.00
C SER A 34 15.73 -5.96 9.72
N SER A 35 15.13 -7.08 9.31
CA SER A 35 15.85 -8.17 8.67
C SER A 35 15.11 -8.66 7.44
N GLY A 36 15.85 -9.23 6.50
CA GLY A 36 15.29 -9.83 5.31
C GLY A 36 16.19 -10.92 4.77
N LEU A 37 15.56 -11.93 4.21
CA LEU A 37 16.25 -13.00 3.51
C LEU A 37 15.44 -13.44 2.29
N MET A 38 16.15 -13.91 1.28
CA MET A 38 15.57 -14.47 0.08
C MET A 38 16.34 -15.71 -0.31
N LEU A 39 15.62 -16.79 -0.55
CA LEU A 39 16.15 -17.99 -1.19
C LEU A 39 15.77 -17.98 -2.66
N GLN A 40 16.64 -18.53 -3.46
CA GLN A 40 16.40 -18.86 -4.85
C GLN A 40 16.95 -20.25 -5.12
N ASP A 41 16.10 -21.18 -5.54
CA ASP A 41 16.45 -22.56 -5.89
C ASP A 41 17.28 -23.26 -4.80
N GLY A 42 16.85 -23.17 -3.53
CA GLY A 42 17.52 -23.78 -2.38
C GLY A 42 18.74 -23.03 -1.85
N ARG A 43 19.10 -21.89 -2.46
CA ARG A 43 20.30 -21.11 -2.08
C ARG A 43 19.92 -19.74 -1.56
N ALA A 44 20.63 -19.29 -0.53
CA ALA A 44 20.48 -17.91 -0.08
C ALA A 44 21.01 -16.94 -1.15
N ASP A 45 20.10 -16.15 -1.74
CA ASP A 45 20.45 -15.09 -2.70
C ASP A 45 20.75 -13.77 -1.97
N ARG A 46 19.90 -13.42 -1.02
CA ARG A 46 20.06 -12.20 -0.21
C ARG A 46 19.79 -12.51 1.25
N MET A 47 20.59 -11.92 2.13
CA MET A 47 20.40 -12.00 3.56
C MET A 47 20.98 -10.74 4.20
N GLY A 48 20.23 -10.08 5.05
CA GLY A 48 20.68 -8.88 5.71
C GLY A 48 19.82 -8.51 6.91
N ALA A 49 20.44 -7.84 7.85
CA ALA A 49 19.78 -7.20 8.97
C ALA A 49 20.44 -5.85 9.23
N GLY A 50 19.70 -4.89 9.71
CA GLY A 50 20.22 -3.57 9.96
C GLY A 50 19.33 -2.72 10.83
N LYS A 51 19.94 -1.63 11.32
CA LYS A 51 19.21 -0.58 12.03
C LYS A 51 19.60 0.75 11.42
N ARG A 52 18.60 1.55 11.09
CA ARG A 52 18.77 2.95 10.68
C ARG A 52 17.99 3.84 11.61
N ALA A 53 18.54 5.00 11.95
CA ALA A 53 17.86 5.98 12.78
C ALA A 53 18.33 7.38 12.40
N GLY A 54 17.40 8.34 12.46
CA GLY A 54 17.73 9.72 12.16
C GLY A 54 16.53 10.63 12.35
N MET A 55 16.71 11.90 12.00
CA MET A 55 15.71 12.93 12.17
C MET A 55 15.57 13.72 10.87
N GLY A 56 14.33 14.01 10.49
CA GLY A 56 13.97 14.99 9.49
C GLY A 56 13.23 16.16 10.13
N VAL A 57 13.53 17.37 9.72
CA VAL A 57 12.81 18.56 10.13
C VAL A 57 12.31 19.31 8.91
N ARG A 58 11.05 19.73 8.95
CA ARG A 58 10.48 20.64 7.97
C ARG A 58 9.96 21.89 8.65
N VAL A 59 10.10 23.02 7.98
CA VAL A 59 9.79 24.33 8.52
C VAL A 59 9.01 25.12 7.49
N VAL A 60 7.99 25.86 7.92
CA VAL A 60 7.41 26.97 7.14
C VAL A 60 7.98 28.27 7.68
N ALA A 61 8.69 28.99 6.83
CA ALA A 61 9.19 30.31 7.14
C ALA A 61 9.03 31.23 5.91
N ASN A 62 8.49 32.44 6.13
CA ASN A 62 8.11 33.37 5.08
C ASN A 62 7.16 32.79 4.02
N GLY A 63 6.24 31.90 4.50
CA GLY A 63 5.26 31.21 3.65
C GLY A 63 5.81 30.06 2.82
N ALA A 64 7.07 29.66 2.94
CA ALA A 64 7.65 28.57 2.13
C ALA A 64 8.15 27.40 2.98
N TRP A 65 8.17 26.20 2.38
CA TRP A 65 8.75 25.01 3.00
C TRP A 65 10.28 24.98 2.87
N GLY A 66 10.93 24.58 3.97
CA GLY A 66 12.28 24.04 3.97
C GLY A 66 12.31 22.70 4.64
N PHE A 67 13.22 21.83 4.22
CA PHE A 67 13.39 20.49 4.77
C PHE A 67 14.87 20.11 4.81
N ALA A 68 15.30 19.54 5.94
CA ALA A 68 16.60 18.93 6.07
C ALA A 68 16.53 17.69 6.97
N SER A 69 17.45 16.76 6.80
CA SER A 69 17.49 15.52 7.57
C SER A 69 18.93 15.08 7.86
N ALA A 70 19.11 14.32 8.94
CA ALA A 70 20.37 13.71 9.30
C ALA A 70 20.14 12.26 9.79
N GLU A 71 20.97 11.35 9.32
CA GLU A 71 21.08 9.98 9.85
C GLU A 71 21.95 10.01 11.10
N SER A 72 21.43 10.61 12.16
CA SER A 72 22.11 10.85 13.43
C SER A 72 21.13 10.88 14.59
N THR A 73 21.62 10.55 15.78
CA THR A 73 20.88 10.68 17.04
C THR A 73 21.43 11.82 17.93
N GLU A 74 22.36 12.59 17.40
CA GLU A 74 23.01 13.68 18.11
C GLU A 74 22.27 15.00 17.94
N PHE A 75 21.97 15.68 19.06
CA PHE A 75 21.20 16.95 19.04
C PHE A 75 21.88 18.04 18.19
N GLY A 76 23.22 18.09 18.16
CA GLY A 76 23.96 19.06 17.35
C GLY A 76 23.66 18.96 15.86
N ASP A 77 23.53 17.74 15.35
CA ASP A 77 23.19 17.48 13.95
C ASP A 77 21.72 17.87 13.67
N TRP A 78 20.82 17.57 14.62
CA TRP A 78 19.41 17.94 14.52
C TRP A 78 19.20 19.45 14.50
N PHE A 79 19.97 20.17 15.35
CA PHE A 79 19.98 21.61 15.37
C PHE A 79 20.50 22.20 14.05
N SER A 80 21.54 21.62 13.50
CA SER A 80 22.08 22.03 12.19
C SER A 80 21.06 21.81 11.06
N CYS A 81 20.27 20.72 11.11
CA CYS A 81 19.16 20.49 10.18
C CYS A 81 18.05 21.56 10.33
N LEU A 82 17.72 21.97 11.57
CA LEU A 82 16.73 23.04 11.79
C LEU A 82 17.18 24.34 11.13
N GLU A 83 18.44 24.76 11.35
CA GLU A 83 18.96 25.97 10.72
C GLU A 83 18.95 25.88 9.18
N ALA A 84 19.39 24.73 8.64
CA ALA A 84 19.38 24.49 7.20
C ALA A 84 17.96 24.53 6.61
N ALA A 85 16.98 23.93 7.30
CA ALA A 85 15.58 23.98 6.85
C ALA A 85 15.01 25.40 6.88
N ILE A 86 15.32 26.19 7.92
CA ILE A 86 14.89 27.59 7.99
C ILE A 86 15.49 28.39 6.85
N GLU A 87 16.77 28.26 6.57
CA GLU A 87 17.44 28.98 5.48
C GLU A 87 16.88 28.55 4.12
N MET A 88 16.68 27.26 3.90
CA MET A 88 16.04 26.75 2.68
C MET A 88 14.63 27.34 2.48
N ALA A 89 13.82 27.42 3.54
CA ALA A 89 12.49 28.02 3.48
C ALA A 89 12.59 29.50 3.06
N ARG A 90 13.49 30.29 3.67
CA ARG A 90 13.68 31.69 3.34
C ARG A 90 14.12 31.94 1.89
N VAL A 91 15.00 31.08 1.39
CA VAL A 91 15.44 31.15 -0.01
C VAL A 91 14.29 30.79 -0.95
N SER A 92 13.55 29.74 -0.64
CA SER A 92 12.40 29.27 -1.44
C SER A 92 11.27 30.30 -1.50
N ALA A 93 11.05 31.06 -0.41
CA ALA A 93 10.05 32.09 -0.33
C ALA A 93 10.21 33.23 -1.38
N GLN A 94 11.44 33.47 -1.84
CA GLN A 94 11.72 34.49 -2.87
C GLN A 94 11.16 34.16 -4.25
N ARG A 95 10.73 32.89 -4.47
CA ARG A 95 10.23 32.38 -5.76
C ARG A 95 8.84 31.76 -5.63
N LEU A 96 8.16 32.00 -4.53
CA LEU A 96 6.87 31.39 -4.24
C LEU A 96 5.75 32.27 -4.80
N ASP A 97 4.85 31.68 -5.58
CA ASP A 97 3.67 32.39 -6.11
C ASP A 97 2.58 32.50 -5.04
N GLU A 98 2.40 31.48 -4.20
CA GLU A 98 1.40 31.44 -3.13
C GLU A 98 2.00 30.87 -1.83
N PRO A 99 1.70 31.47 -0.66
CA PRO A 99 2.24 31.00 0.60
C PRO A 99 1.66 29.62 0.97
N VAL A 100 2.48 28.80 1.62
CA VAL A 100 2.05 27.54 2.23
C VAL A 100 1.06 27.83 3.34
N LEU A 101 -0.10 27.19 3.27
CA LEU A 101 -1.12 27.22 4.30
C LEU A 101 -1.26 25.79 4.87
N LEU A 102 -1.42 25.70 6.18
CA LEU A 102 -1.62 24.41 6.88
C LEU A 102 -2.95 24.45 7.62
N ALA A 103 -3.76 23.43 7.41
CA ALA A 103 -5.01 23.25 8.14
C ALA A 103 -4.75 23.12 9.65
N ASP A 104 -5.66 23.65 10.46
CA ASP A 104 -5.61 23.49 11.90
C ASP A 104 -6.16 22.14 12.32
N VAL A 105 -5.46 21.49 13.24
CA VAL A 105 -5.87 20.24 13.88
C VAL A 105 -5.60 20.33 15.36
N PRO A 106 -6.40 19.68 16.21
CA PRO A 106 -6.06 19.53 17.62
C PRO A 106 -4.69 18.87 17.78
N ALA A 107 -3.88 19.41 18.69
CA ALA A 107 -2.61 18.79 19.01
C ALA A 107 -2.83 17.38 19.61
N ALA A 108 -2.15 16.39 19.05
CA ALA A 108 -2.15 15.03 19.59
C ALA A 108 -0.94 14.82 20.49
N VAL A 109 -1.18 14.28 21.69
CA VAL A 109 -0.12 13.80 22.59
C VAL A 109 -0.47 12.36 22.94
N ASP A 110 0.29 11.41 22.35
CA ASP A 110 -0.03 9.99 22.48
C ASP A 110 1.21 9.11 22.32
N GLU A 111 1.10 7.90 22.85
CA GLU A 111 2.13 6.86 22.76
C GLU A 111 1.49 5.55 22.31
N VAL A 112 1.74 5.17 21.06
CA VAL A 112 1.24 3.95 20.43
C VAL A 112 2.30 2.86 20.51
N GLN A 113 1.96 1.73 21.12
CA GLN A 113 2.81 0.55 21.19
C GLN A 113 2.49 -0.40 20.01
N ALA A 114 3.52 -1.10 19.52
CA ALA A 114 3.32 -2.18 18.58
C ALA A 114 2.70 -3.41 19.25
N GLU A 115 1.77 -4.07 18.56
CA GLU A 115 1.17 -5.32 19.01
C GLU A 115 1.81 -6.49 18.25
N PHE A 116 2.34 -7.47 18.97
CA PHE A 116 2.92 -8.71 18.43
C PHE A 116 3.10 -9.73 19.54
N GLU A 117 3.15 -11.02 19.20
CA GLU A 117 3.40 -12.11 20.15
C GLU A 117 4.91 -12.44 20.20
N ILE A 118 5.58 -12.49 19.05
CA ILE A 118 7.00 -12.84 18.94
C ILE A 118 7.75 -11.68 18.26
N ASP A 119 8.57 -10.96 19.05
CA ASP A 119 9.41 -9.88 18.50
C ASP A 119 10.36 -10.44 17.43
N PRO A 120 10.20 -10.08 16.14
CA PRO A 120 11.02 -10.64 15.07
C PRO A 120 12.50 -10.23 15.19
N THR A 121 12.81 -9.17 15.93
CA THR A 121 14.22 -8.73 16.15
C THR A 121 14.97 -9.66 17.09
N THR A 122 14.27 -10.50 17.87
CA THR A 122 14.84 -11.47 18.79
C THR A 122 14.95 -12.88 18.18
N VAL A 123 14.31 -13.10 17.03
CA VAL A 123 14.35 -14.40 16.32
C VAL A 123 15.67 -14.53 15.56
N SER A 124 16.37 -15.66 15.75
CA SER A 124 17.65 -15.89 15.09
C SER A 124 17.49 -16.03 13.59
N ILE A 125 18.54 -15.69 12.85
CA ILE A 125 18.52 -15.77 11.38
C ILE A 125 18.36 -17.23 10.90
N GLU A 126 18.89 -18.20 11.67
CA GLU A 126 18.76 -19.63 11.38
C GLU A 126 17.30 -20.09 11.46
N ARG A 127 16.52 -19.61 12.46
CA ARG A 127 15.09 -19.93 12.57
C ARG A 127 14.29 -19.33 11.42
N LYS A 128 14.60 -18.08 11.03
CA LYS A 128 14.01 -17.41 9.87
C LYS A 128 14.32 -18.17 8.58
N LEU A 129 15.58 -18.58 8.41
CA LEU A 129 16.04 -19.34 7.26
C LEU A 129 15.35 -20.70 7.17
N ALA A 130 15.24 -21.42 8.29
CA ALA A 130 14.56 -22.72 8.32
C ALA A 130 13.09 -22.62 7.90
N ALA A 131 12.38 -21.57 8.31
CA ALA A 131 11.00 -21.34 7.89
C ALA A 131 10.89 -21.12 6.38
N VAL A 132 11.75 -20.28 5.79
CA VAL A 132 11.77 -20.00 4.35
C VAL A 132 12.16 -21.23 3.54
N GLN A 133 13.10 -22.04 4.03
CA GLN A 133 13.48 -23.32 3.43
C GLN A 133 12.29 -24.30 3.42
N GLY A 134 11.54 -24.40 4.51
CA GLY A 134 10.36 -25.26 4.59
C GLY A 134 9.30 -24.94 3.55
N TYR A 135 9.06 -23.66 3.24
CA TYR A 135 8.16 -23.26 2.16
C TYR A 135 8.67 -23.68 0.78
N GLU A 136 9.96 -23.49 0.53
CA GLU A 136 10.57 -23.85 -0.75
C GLU A 136 10.59 -25.37 -0.99
N GLU A 137 10.94 -26.13 0.05
CA GLU A 137 10.93 -27.60 0.01
C GLU A 137 9.52 -28.17 -0.27
N ALA A 138 8.49 -27.62 0.38
CA ALA A 138 7.11 -28.05 0.15
C ALA A 138 6.67 -27.79 -1.30
N SER A 139 7.04 -26.63 -1.88
CA SER A 139 6.78 -26.33 -3.27
C SER A 139 7.56 -27.23 -4.23
N ALA A 140 8.86 -27.45 -3.97
CA ALA A 140 9.70 -28.34 -4.78
C ALA A 140 9.16 -29.78 -4.82
N LEU A 141 8.73 -30.32 -3.69
CA LEU A 141 8.12 -31.65 -3.60
C LEU A 141 6.83 -31.77 -4.43
N ARG A 142 6.00 -30.70 -4.44
CA ARG A 142 4.73 -30.70 -5.17
C ARG A 142 4.93 -30.57 -6.69
N VAL A 143 5.87 -29.71 -7.11
CA VAL A 143 6.11 -29.42 -8.53
C VAL A 143 6.96 -30.48 -9.20
N GLY A 144 7.91 -31.09 -8.47
CA GLY A 144 8.80 -32.12 -9.00
C GLY A 144 9.68 -31.63 -10.16
N GLU A 145 9.80 -32.42 -11.20
CA GLU A 145 10.65 -32.14 -12.37
C GLU A 145 10.22 -30.92 -13.19
N ARG A 146 9.04 -30.37 -12.96
CA ARG A 146 8.53 -29.19 -13.68
C ARG A 146 8.97 -27.87 -13.06
N VAL A 147 9.79 -27.89 -12.01
CA VAL A 147 10.37 -26.67 -11.42
C VAL A 147 11.32 -26.02 -12.42
N ALA A 148 11.07 -24.77 -12.76
CA ALA A 148 12.01 -23.92 -13.52
C ALA A 148 12.72 -22.91 -12.61
N ASN A 149 12.04 -22.41 -11.55
CA ASN A 149 12.62 -21.53 -10.55
C ASN A 149 11.73 -21.45 -9.31
N LEU A 150 12.34 -21.39 -8.15
CA LEU A 150 11.70 -21.13 -6.85
C LEU A 150 12.31 -19.88 -6.25
N MET A 151 11.47 -19.05 -5.66
CA MET A 151 11.91 -17.88 -4.90
C MET A 151 11.06 -17.75 -3.65
N THR A 152 11.70 -17.65 -2.49
CA THR A 152 11.01 -17.48 -1.21
C THR A 152 11.67 -16.36 -0.43
N GLY A 153 10.87 -15.42 0.05
CA GLY A 153 11.37 -14.28 0.79
C GLY A 153 10.68 -14.12 2.14
N TYR A 154 11.45 -13.60 3.07
CA TYR A 154 11.01 -13.15 4.39
C TYR A 154 11.52 -11.74 4.63
N ASN A 155 10.70 -10.88 5.20
CA ASN A 155 11.09 -9.55 5.66
C ASN A 155 10.36 -9.22 6.95
N ASP A 156 11.06 -8.62 7.89
CA ASP A 156 10.48 -7.98 9.06
C ASP A 156 11.02 -6.57 9.25
N ALA A 157 10.24 -5.73 9.92
CA ALA A 157 10.67 -4.41 10.33
C ALA A 157 9.94 -3.98 11.60
N ARG A 158 10.70 -3.53 12.59
CA ARG A 158 10.20 -2.78 13.75
C ARG A 158 10.52 -1.31 13.54
N HIS A 159 9.47 -0.50 13.49
CA HIS A 159 9.54 0.94 13.28
C HIS A 159 9.21 1.67 14.58
N LEU A 160 9.95 2.74 14.84
CA LEU A 160 9.59 3.78 15.81
C LEU A 160 9.59 5.10 15.06
N GLU A 161 8.48 5.83 15.12
CA GLU A 161 8.38 7.20 14.63
C GLU A 161 7.92 8.11 15.77
N ILE A 162 8.60 9.26 15.96
CA ILE A 162 8.20 10.28 16.91
C ILE A 162 8.04 11.60 16.15
N VAL A 163 6.84 12.15 16.20
CA VAL A 163 6.48 13.44 15.57
C VAL A 163 6.31 14.49 16.65
N CYS A 164 7.03 15.60 16.54
CA CYS A 164 6.93 16.74 17.44
C CYS A 164 6.84 18.03 16.63
N ASN A 165 5.84 18.88 16.87
CA ASN A 165 5.66 20.13 16.14
C ASN A 165 5.36 21.35 17.01
N THR A 166 5.46 22.53 16.42
CA THR A 166 5.24 23.83 17.11
C THR A 166 3.77 24.10 17.45
N ARG A 167 2.82 23.26 17.01
CA ARG A 167 1.40 23.35 17.37
C ARG A 167 1.05 22.47 18.58
N GLY A 168 2.05 21.83 19.20
CA GLY A 168 1.91 21.04 20.44
C GLY A 168 1.73 19.55 20.24
N THR A 169 1.76 19.03 19.02
CA THR A 169 1.75 17.60 18.76
C THR A 169 3.04 16.95 19.27
N LEU A 170 2.89 15.86 20.02
CA LEU A 170 3.97 14.95 20.41
C LEU A 170 3.43 13.52 20.39
N VAL A 171 3.63 12.83 19.27
CA VAL A 171 3.15 11.45 19.07
C VAL A 171 4.33 10.54 18.87
N SER A 172 4.35 9.43 19.62
CA SER A 172 5.30 8.34 19.44
C SER A 172 4.54 7.09 18.99
N SER A 173 4.89 6.54 17.83
CA SER A 173 4.24 5.37 17.27
C SER A 173 5.25 4.26 17.00
N GLU A 174 5.00 3.08 17.57
CA GLU A 174 5.70 1.86 17.22
C GLU A 174 4.83 0.98 16.35
N SER A 175 5.43 0.30 15.39
CA SER A 175 4.79 -0.75 14.60
C SER A 175 5.77 -1.86 14.26
N VAL A 176 5.25 -3.08 14.18
CA VAL A 176 6.00 -4.25 13.70
C VAL A 176 5.27 -4.79 12.48
N ARG A 177 6.02 -5.10 11.44
CA ARG A 177 5.50 -5.68 10.22
C ARG A 177 6.31 -6.88 9.81
N THR A 178 5.65 -7.97 9.50
CA THR A 178 6.26 -9.19 8.99
C THR A 178 5.60 -9.59 7.67
N MET A 179 6.43 -10.03 6.74
CA MET A 179 6.01 -10.48 5.42
C MET A 179 6.74 -11.76 5.06
N VAL A 180 6.02 -12.75 4.57
CA VAL A 180 6.57 -13.93 3.90
C VAL A 180 5.88 -14.11 2.56
N TRP A 181 6.63 -14.49 1.55
CA TRP A 181 6.10 -14.72 0.21
C TRP A 181 6.84 -15.87 -0.48
N HIS A 182 6.15 -16.56 -1.36
CA HIS A 182 6.71 -17.61 -2.19
C HIS A 182 6.25 -17.45 -3.63
N ALA A 183 7.17 -17.58 -4.55
CA ALA A 183 6.91 -17.57 -5.99
C ALA A 183 7.54 -18.80 -6.62
N VAL A 184 6.77 -19.47 -7.46
CA VAL A 184 7.21 -20.64 -8.21
C VAL A 184 6.97 -20.42 -9.69
N THR A 185 7.99 -20.76 -10.49
CA THR A 185 7.87 -20.85 -11.95
C THR A 185 7.97 -22.32 -12.33
N THR A 186 6.94 -22.80 -13.04
CA THR A 186 6.90 -24.15 -13.61
C THR A 186 7.14 -24.10 -15.11
N GLN A 187 7.61 -25.20 -15.68
CA GLN A 187 7.86 -25.33 -17.12
C GLN A 187 7.44 -26.70 -17.64
N ASP A 188 6.83 -26.69 -18.84
CA ASP A 188 6.58 -27.88 -19.66
C ASP A 188 6.85 -27.53 -21.14
N GLY A 189 7.91 -28.09 -21.70
CA GLY A 189 8.39 -27.69 -23.02
C GLY A 189 8.74 -26.20 -23.08
N SER A 190 8.05 -25.44 -23.95
CA SER A 190 8.22 -23.99 -24.10
C SER A 190 7.29 -23.17 -23.21
N ILE A 191 6.32 -23.80 -22.56
CA ILE A 191 5.35 -23.11 -21.69
C ILE A 191 5.96 -22.93 -20.31
N ARG A 192 5.96 -21.67 -19.83
CA ARG A 192 6.35 -21.30 -18.47
C ARG A 192 5.23 -20.56 -17.80
N GLN A 193 4.90 -20.96 -16.57
CA GLN A 193 3.87 -20.30 -15.77
C GLN A 193 4.40 -20.01 -14.38
N ARG A 194 4.07 -18.82 -13.86
CA ARG A 194 4.48 -18.35 -12.55
C ARG A 194 3.26 -18.05 -11.69
N ALA A 195 3.30 -18.52 -10.45
CA ALA A 195 2.35 -18.12 -9.42
C ALA A 195 3.10 -17.65 -8.17
N GLN A 196 2.42 -16.86 -7.37
CA GLN A 196 2.97 -16.29 -6.13
C GLN A 196 1.88 -16.20 -5.08
N GLU A 197 2.25 -16.46 -3.84
CA GLU A 197 1.45 -16.19 -2.64
C GLU A 197 2.24 -15.32 -1.67
N ILE A 198 1.53 -14.50 -0.93
CA ILE A 198 2.10 -13.57 0.05
C ILE A 198 1.24 -13.54 1.30
N ARG A 199 1.89 -13.44 2.46
CA ARG A 199 1.26 -13.12 3.74
C ARG A 199 2.04 -11.98 4.36
N ALA A 200 1.35 -10.88 4.70
CA ALA A 200 1.97 -9.72 5.30
C ALA A 200 0.97 -8.99 6.21
N GLN A 201 1.39 -8.71 7.42
CA GLN A 201 0.55 -8.08 8.45
C GLN A 201 1.39 -7.19 9.37
N GLN A 202 0.73 -6.34 10.13
CA GLN A 202 1.30 -5.80 11.35
C GLN A 202 1.22 -6.88 12.43
N ALA A 203 2.27 -7.68 12.51
CA ALA A 203 2.46 -8.80 13.41
C ALA A 203 3.94 -9.09 13.56
N GLY A 204 4.33 -9.86 14.56
CA GLY A 204 5.68 -10.36 14.73
C GLY A 204 5.95 -11.65 13.94
N PHE A 205 6.90 -12.45 14.42
CA PHE A 205 7.25 -13.70 13.76
C PHE A 205 6.17 -14.77 13.85
N GLU A 206 5.20 -14.63 14.75
CA GLU A 206 4.01 -15.49 14.84
C GLU A 206 3.25 -15.60 13.51
N LEU A 207 3.27 -14.57 12.66
CA LEU A 207 2.68 -14.64 11.32
C LEU A 207 3.25 -15.81 10.50
N VAL A 208 4.56 -16.00 10.57
CA VAL A 208 5.25 -17.06 9.83
C VAL A 208 4.91 -18.42 10.41
N GLU A 209 4.87 -18.54 11.73
CA GLU A 209 4.52 -19.80 12.42
C GLU A 209 3.05 -20.19 12.21
N ALA A 210 2.16 -19.20 12.10
CA ALA A 210 0.75 -19.41 11.82
C ALA A 210 0.45 -19.64 10.33
N THR A 211 1.43 -19.51 9.43
CA THR A 211 1.24 -19.70 7.98
C THR A 211 1.73 -21.09 7.57
N PRO A 212 0.84 -22.07 7.33
CA PRO A 212 1.24 -23.38 6.87
C PRO A 212 1.88 -23.34 5.47
N ALA A 213 2.85 -24.24 5.21
CA ALA A 213 3.48 -24.33 3.89
C ALA A 213 2.47 -24.60 2.77
N GLU A 214 1.41 -25.37 3.04
CA GLU A 214 0.34 -25.63 2.06
C GLU A 214 -0.44 -24.37 1.69
N GLU A 215 -0.64 -23.45 2.61
CA GLU A 215 -1.36 -22.18 2.32
C GLU A 215 -0.52 -21.16 1.56
N LEU A 216 0.78 -21.16 1.71
CA LEU A 216 1.67 -20.25 0.99
C LEU A 216 2.23 -20.93 -0.27
N SER A 217 3.18 -21.84 -0.10
CA SER A 217 3.90 -22.44 -1.23
C SER A 217 3.08 -23.52 -1.93
N GLY A 218 2.23 -24.26 -1.21
CA GLY A 218 1.35 -25.27 -1.79
C GLY A 218 0.32 -24.70 -2.75
N LYS A 219 -0.33 -23.58 -2.38
CA LYS A 219 -1.28 -22.87 -3.28
C LYS A 219 -0.57 -22.33 -4.51
N ALA A 220 0.57 -21.66 -4.35
CA ALA A 220 1.34 -21.15 -5.47
C ALA A 220 1.78 -22.27 -6.43
N ALA A 221 2.28 -23.38 -5.89
CA ALA A 221 2.71 -24.54 -6.67
C ALA A 221 1.54 -25.18 -7.44
N ALA A 222 0.38 -25.33 -6.80
CA ALA A 222 -0.81 -25.87 -7.44
C ALA A 222 -1.27 -25.00 -8.61
N LEU A 223 -1.33 -23.68 -8.40
CA LEU A 223 -1.72 -22.75 -9.45
C LEU A 223 -0.72 -22.77 -10.62
N ALA A 224 0.58 -22.66 -10.35
CA ALA A 224 1.59 -22.68 -11.41
C ALA A 224 1.55 -23.96 -12.26
N LEU A 225 1.31 -25.11 -11.62
CA LEU A 225 1.18 -26.42 -12.30
C LEU A 225 -0.08 -26.47 -13.18
N SER A 226 -1.23 -26.04 -12.64
CA SER A 226 -2.50 -26.08 -13.39
C SER A 226 -2.46 -25.20 -14.64
N LEU A 227 -1.81 -24.05 -14.56
CA LEU A 227 -1.65 -23.10 -15.67
C LEU A 227 -0.81 -23.66 -16.83
N LEU A 228 0.05 -24.67 -16.63
CA LEU A 228 0.80 -25.31 -17.72
C LEU A 228 -0.12 -25.96 -18.77
N SER A 229 -1.27 -26.49 -18.31
CA SER A 229 -2.26 -27.13 -19.18
C SER A 229 -3.37 -26.19 -19.64
N ALA A 230 -3.46 -25.01 -19.06
CA ALA A 230 -4.46 -24.01 -19.40
C ALA A 230 -4.22 -23.45 -20.82
N GLN A 231 -5.30 -23.08 -21.52
CA GLN A 231 -5.21 -22.39 -22.80
C GLN A 231 -4.95 -20.88 -22.56
N PRO A 232 -4.34 -20.16 -23.51
CA PRO A 232 -4.30 -18.71 -23.47
C PRO A 232 -5.72 -18.11 -23.39
N ALA A 233 -5.86 -17.01 -22.62
CA ALA A 233 -7.13 -16.31 -22.54
C ALA A 233 -7.55 -15.75 -23.90
N PRO A 234 -8.86 -15.75 -24.22
CA PRO A 234 -9.36 -15.12 -25.44
C PRO A 234 -9.17 -13.61 -25.40
N ALA A 235 -8.79 -13.02 -26.53
CA ALA A 235 -8.75 -11.57 -26.68
C ALA A 235 -10.12 -11.03 -27.13
N GLY A 236 -10.56 -9.91 -26.56
CA GLY A 236 -11.83 -9.30 -26.92
C GLY A 236 -12.46 -8.51 -25.79
N LYS A 237 -13.75 -8.22 -25.95
CA LYS A 237 -14.57 -7.57 -24.91
C LYS A 237 -15.49 -8.60 -24.29
N PHE A 238 -15.45 -8.70 -22.97
CA PHE A 238 -16.20 -9.69 -22.20
C PHE A 238 -16.80 -9.08 -20.93
N PRO A 239 -17.92 -9.62 -20.44
CA PRO A 239 -18.25 -9.51 -19.03
C PRO A 239 -17.14 -10.18 -18.20
N VAL A 240 -16.71 -9.49 -17.14
CA VAL A 240 -15.65 -10.00 -16.27
C VAL A 240 -16.05 -9.88 -14.81
N VAL A 241 -15.78 -10.91 -14.03
CA VAL A 241 -15.85 -10.88 -12.58
C VAL A 241 -14.43 -10.80 -12.02
N PHE A 242 -14.16 -9.78 -11.24
CA PHE A 242 -12.88 -9.64 -10.53
C PHE A 242 -12.96 -10.32 -9.17
N HIS A 243 -12.02 -11.20 -8.90
CA HIS A 243 -11.75 -11.72 -7.55
C HIS A 243 -11.28 -10.58 -6.63
N PRO A 244 -11.49 -10.65 -5.30
CA PRO A 244 -11.02 -9.67 -4.32
C PRO A 244 -9.60 -9.13 -4.54
N SER A 245 -8.64 -9.99 -4.89
CA SER A 245 -7.25 -9.58 -5.17
C SER A 245 -7.11 -8.67 -6.39
N ILE A 246 -7.93 -8.86 -7.45
CA ILE A 246 -7.96 -7.98 -8.62
C ILE A 246 -8.75 -6.71 -8.30
N THR A 247 -9.85 -6.83 -7.54
CA THR A 247 -10.64 -5.67 -7.08
C THR A 247 -9.76 -4.72 -6.27
N GLY A 248 -8.98 -5.24 -5.33
CA GLY A 248 -8.03 -4.45 -4.53
C GLY A 248 -7.01 -3.72 -5.40
N LEU A 249 -6.41 -4.41 -6.37
CA LEU A 249 -5.47 -3.82 -7.32
C LEU A 249 -6.14 -2.72 -8.16
N LEU A 250 -7.33 -2.99 -8.69
CA LEU A 250 -8.07 -2.02 -9.50
C LEU A 250 -8.36 -0.74 -8.70
N VAL A 251 -8.92 -0.84 -7.50
CA VAL A 251 -9.30 0.37 -6.75
C VAL A 251 -8.09 1.15 -6.26
N HIS A 252 -6.99 0.47 -5.93
CA HIS A 252 -5.72 1.11 -5.61
C HIS A 252 -5.23 1.98 -6.77
N GLU A 253 -5.12 1.38 -7.96
CA GLU A 253 -4.62 2.06 -9.15
C GLU A 253 -5.65 3.07 -9.70
N ALA A 254 -6.90 2.65 -9.84
CA ALA A 254 -7.92 3.43 -10.54
C ALA A 254 -8.37 4.66 -9.73
N ILE A 255 -8.60 4.53 -8.44
CA ILE A 255 -9.13 5.61 -7.60
C ILE A 255 -8.14 6.04 -6.53
N GLY A 256 -7.44 5.11 -5.90
CA GLY A 256 -6.56 5.41 -4.78
C GLY A 256 -5.55 6.51 -5.10
N HIS A 257 -4.72 6.32 -6.12
CA HIS A 257 -3.75 7.33 -6.55
C HIS A 257 -4.39 8.61 -7.07
N ASN A 258 -5.52 8.51 -7.76
CA ASN A 258 -6.26 9.68 -8.25
C ASN A 258 -6.92 10.47 -7.12
N ALA A 259 -7.17 9.87 -5.97
CA ALA A 259 -7.75 10.52 -4.80
C ALA A 259 -6.71 11.13 -3.85
N GLU A 260 -5.42 10.97 -4.11
CA GLU A 260 -4.37 11.66 -3.37
C GLU A 260 -4.39 13.16 -3.71
N ALA A 261 -4.71 14.00 -2.73
CA ALA A 261 -5.04 15.42 -2.96
C ALA A 261 -3.87 16.28 -3.48
N ASP A 262 -2.64 15.85 -3.29
CA ASP A 262 -1.48 16.51 -3.90
C ASP A 262 -1.47 16.37 -5.44
N HIS A 263 -1.96 15.25 -6.00
CA HIS A 263 -2.21 15.10 -7.45
C HIS A 263 -3.35 16.00 -7.92
N ILE A 264 -4.41 16.16 -7.11
CA ILE A 264 -5.54 17.08 -7.43
C ILE A 264 -5.04 18.52 -7.51
N VAL A 265 -4.31 18.97 -6.48
CA VAL A 265 -3.78 20.33 -6.40
C VAL A 265 -2.76 20.62 -7.52
N ALA A 266 -2.03 19.59 -7.97
CA ALA A 266 -1.08 19.71 -9.07
C ALA A 266 -1.71 19.62 -10.49
N GLY A 267 -3.04 19.43 -10.60
CA GLY A 267 -3.69 19.22 -11.90
C GLY A 267 -3.35 17.89 -12.58
N GLN A 268 -2.97 16.87 -11.80
CA GLN A 268 -2.47 15.57 -12.27
C GLN A 268 -3.44 14.42 -11.99
N SER A 269 -4.71 14.70 -11.77
CA SER A 269 -5.71 13.67 -11.48
C SER A 269 -6.97 13.86 -12.31
N ILE A 270 -7.49 12.75 -12.83
CA ILE A 270 -8.80 12.72 -13.53
C ILE A 270 -9.98 13.05 -12.61
N LEU A 271 -9.79 13.09 -11.29
CA LEU A 271 -10.82 13.41 -10.30
C LEU A 271 -10.87 14.92 -9.98
N GLU A 272 -10.01 15.73 -10.55
CA GLU A 272 -10.04 17.19 -10.37
C GLU A 272 -11.39 17.74 -10.80
N GLY A 273 -11.97 18.63 -9.96
CA GLY A 273 -13.26 19.26 -10.22
C GLY A 273 -14.49 18.33 -10.15
N LYS A 274 -14.34 17.04 -9.78
CA LYS A 274 -15.43 16.08 -9.76
C LYS A 274 -16.03 15.81 -8.38
N ALA A 275 -15.57 16.49 -7.33
CA ALA A 275 -16.19 16.36 -6.00
C ALA A 275 -17.70 16.63 -6.06
N GLY A 276 -18.48 15.76 -5.44
CA GLY A 276 -19.96 15.81 -5.46
C GLY A 276 -20.60 15.27 -6.75
N THR A 277 -19.83 14.86 -7.75
CA THR A 277 -20.36 14.28 -8.99
C THR A 277 -20.25 12.76 -9.01
N ARG A 278 -21.00 12.12 -9.93
CA ARG A 278 -20.93 10.68 -10.17
C ARG A 278 -19.66 10.31 -10.94
N VAL A 279 -18.90 9.38 -10.38
CA VAL A 279 -17.62 8.89 -10.95
C VAL A 279 -17.60 7.38 -11.12
N THR A 280 -18.55 6.65 -10.52
CA THR A 280 -18.68 5.19 -10.65
C THR A 280 -20.16 4.80 -10.73
N ALA A 281 -20.46 3.49 -10.91
CA ALA A 281 -21.81 2.96 -10.80
C ALA A 281 -22.39 3.15 -9.38
N ASP A 282 -23.73 3.17 -9.27
CA ASP A 282 -24.46 3.41 -8.01
C ASP A 282 -24.19 2.36 -6.92
N CYS A 283 -23.88 1.14 -7.32
CA CYS A 283 -23.55 0.07 -6.38
C CYS A 283 -22.12 0.20 -5.79
N VAL A 284 -21.28 1.06 -6.36
CA VAL A 284 -19.87 1.17 -5.95
C VAL A 284 -19.69 2.23 -4.86
N SER A 285 -19.13 1.82 -3.74
CA SER A 285 -18.52 2.71 -2.76
C SER A 285 -17.04 2.35 -2.63
N ILE A 286 -16.18 3.34 -2.38
CA ILE A 286 -14.73 3.14 -2.22
C ILE A 286 -14.29 3.86 -0.97
N VAL A 287 -13.55 3.16 -0.12
CA VAL A 287 -13.00 3.69 1.12
C VAL A 287 -11.49 3.43 1.19
N ASP A 288 -10.80 4.29 1.93
CA ASP A 288 -9.45 4.05 2.38
C ASP A 288 -9.44 4.11 3.90
N ASP A 289 -9.02 3.03 4.58
CA ASP A 289 -9.17 2.87 6.02
C ASP A 289 -7.84 2.54 6.70
N ALA A 290 -7.30 3.51 7.43
CA ALA A 290 -6.08 3.34 8.20
C ALA A 290 -6.27 2.59 9.54
N THR A 291 -7.53 2.33 9.93
CA THR A 291 -7.87 1.87 11.29
C THR A 291 -8.07 0.36 11.41
N ILE A 292 -7.94 -0.40 10.33
CA ILE A 292 -8.16 -1.85 10.31
C ILE A 292 -7.07 -2.54 11.16
N PRO A 293 -7.44 -3.25 12.25
CA PRO A 293 -6.46 -3.88 13.12
C PRO A 293 -5.58 -4.90 12.38
N GLY A 294 -4.27 -4.88 12.64
CA GLY A 294 -3.32 -5.83 12.07
C GLY A 294 -3.08 -5.71 10.55
N SER A 295 -3.84 -4.90 9.83
CA SER A 295 -3.66 -4.78 8.38
C SER A 295 -2.34 -4.10 8.03
N TRP A 296 -1.72 -4.57 6.93
CA TRP A 296 -0.41 -4.13 6.46
C TRP A 296 -0.31 -2.62 6.26
N GLY A 297 -1.36 -1.96 5.74
CA GLY A 297 -1.42 -0.53 5.45
C GLY A 297 -1.85 0.36 6.62
N SER A 298 -2.25 -0.21 7.76
CA SER A 298 -2.83 0.54 8.89
C SER A 298 -1.80 1.33 9.69
N TYR A 299 -2.29 2.36 10.36
CA TYR A 299 -1.53 3.18 11.32
C TYR A 299 -2.48 3.98 12.21
N ARG A 300 -2.05 4.29 13.43
CA ARG A 300 -2.82 5.10 14.38
C ARG A 300 -2.73 6.60 14.11
N TYR A 301 -1.55 7.08 13.71
CA TYR A 301 -1.25 8.46 13.31
C TYR A 301 -0.44 8.44 12.02
N ASP A 302 -0.67 9.43 11.18
CA ASP A 302 0.20 9.69 10.02
C ASP A 302 1.50 10.40 10.44
N SER A 303 2.39 10.67 9.49
CA SER A 303 3.68 11.29 9.75
C SER A 303 3.60 12.82 10.00
N GLU A 304 2.39 13.41 10.04
CA GLU A 304 2.09 14.76 10.52
C GLU A 304 1.50 14.74 11.94
N GLY A 305 1.30 13.54 12.52
CA GLY A 305 0.68 13.34 13.81
C GLY A 305 -0.85 13.51 13.79
N VAL A 306 -1.46 13.44 12.61
CA VAL A 306 -2.91 13.44 12.44
C VAL A 306 -3.44 12.01 12.60
N PRO A 307 -4.53 11.78 13.39
CA PRO A 307 -5.09 10.46 13.55
C PRO A 307 -5.50 9.83 12.21
N GLY A 308 -5.12 8.57 12.02
CA GLY A 308 -5.60 7.74 10.92
C GLY A 308 -7.11 7.52 11.03
N GLN A 309 -7.81 7.53 9.89
CA GLN A 309 -9.27 7.48 9.84
C GLN A 309 -9.73 6.52 8.75
N ARG A 310 -11.01 6.14 8.79
CA ARG A 310 -11.72 5.59 7.65
C ARG A 310 -12.23 6.73 6.78
N ARG A 311 -11.73 6.82 5.56
CA ARG A 311 -12.02 7.90 4.59
C ARG A 311 -12.91 7.38 3.49
N VAL A 312 -14.08 7.98 3.32
CA VAL A 312 -14.99 7.67 2.22
C VAL A 312 -14.58 8.49 1.00
N ILE A 313 -14.03 7.82 0.00
CA ILE A 313 -13.63 8.46 -1.28
C ILE A 313 -14.83 8.54 -2.21
N VAL A 314 -15.51 7.41 -2.43
CA VAL A 314 -16.73 7.32 -3.23
C VAL A 314 -17.83 6.69 -2.40
N GLU A 315 -19.03 7.24 -2.43
CA GLU A 315 -20.21 6.69 -1.78
C GLU A 315 -21.34 6.56 -2.81
N LYS A 316 -21.77 5.33 -3.06
CA LYS A 316 -22.86 5.02 -4.02
C LYS A 316 -22.70 5.78 -5.34
N GLY A 317 -21.50 5.68 -5.93
CA GLY A 317 -21.14 6.29 -7.19
C GLY A 317 -20.69 7.75 -7.13
N ILE A 318 -20.91 8.45 -6.03
CA ILE A 318 -20.61 9.89 -5.90
C ILE A 318 -19.26 10.10 -5.22
N LEU A 319 -18.38 10.89 -5.82
CA LEU A 319 -17.09 11.29 -5.23
C LEU A 319 -17.35 12.20 -4.03
N LYS A 320 -16.91 11.77 -2.83
CA LYS A 320 -17.14 12.48 -1.56
C LYS A 320 -15.94 13.26 -1.08
N GLY A 321 -14.75 12.76 -1.32
CA GLY A 321 -13.54 13.39 -0.80
C GLY A 321 -12.25 12.78 -1.33
N PHE A 322 -11.16 13.25 -0.79
CA PHE A 322 -9.80 12.90 -1.17
C PHE A 322 -8.99 12.54 0.07
N LEU A 323 -7.79 12.04 -0.14
CA LEU A 323 -6.79 11.81 0.90
C LEU A 323 -5.99 13.10 1.09
N HIS A 324 -5.83 13.58 2.33
CA HIS A 324 -5.29 14.89 2.61
C HIS A 324 -4.12 14.88 3.61
N SER A 325 -3.11 15.71 3.32
CA SER A 325 -2.15 16.25 4.28
C SER A 325 -2.70 17.54 4.92
N LEU A 326 -1.98 18.13 5.88
CA LEU A 326 -2.30 19.45 6.43
C LEU A 326 -2.32 20.54 5.34
N GLU A 327 -1.37 20.49 4.40
CA GLU A 327 -1.28 21.47 3.33
C GLU A 327 -2.41 21.34 2.30
N THR A 328 -2.65 20.14 1.79
CA THR A 328 -3.70 19.91 0.78
C THR A 328 -5.10 20.17 1.34
N ALA A 329 -5.30 19.85 2.63
CA ALA A 329 -6.55 20.15 3.32
C ALA A 329 -6.80 21.67 3.41
N ALA A 330 -5.78 22.43 3.79
CA ALA A 330 -5.88 23.90 3.83
C ALA A 330 -6.17 24.50 2.44
N LYS A 331 -5.44 24.07 1.40
CA LYS A 331 -5.65 24.52 0.03
C LYS A 331 -7.06 24.23 -0.50
N MET A 332 -7.65 23.13 -0.09
CA MET A 332 -8.99 22.73 -0.52
C MET A 332 -10.11 23.14 0.45
N GLY A 333 -9.77 23.79 1.57
CA GLY A 333 -10.75 24.28 2.56
C GLY A 333 -11.50 23.16 3.29
N VAL A 334 -10.85 22.01 3.52
CA VAL A 334 -11.42 20.83 4.20
C VAL A 334 -10.59 20.43 5.41
N ALA A 335 -11.12 19.53 6.25
CA ALA A 335 -10.37 18.98 7.35
C ALA A 335 -9.32 17.96 6.84
N PRO A 336 -8.11 17.94 7.41
CA PRO A 336 -7.14 16.87 7.12
C PRO A 336 -7.64 15.55 7.71
N ASN A 337 -7.21 14.44 7.09
CA ASN A 337 -7.75 13.13 7.40
C ASN A 337 -6.68 12.06 7.63
N GLY A 338 -5.48 12.49 8.03
CA GLY A 338 -4.42 11.59 8.43
C GLY A 338 -3.91 10.72 7.29
N SER A 339 -3.57 11.34 6.15
CA SER A 339 -3.05 10.61 4.98
C SER A 339 -1.62 11.02 4.60
N ALA A 340 -0.95 11.87 5.36
CA ALA A 340 0.42 12.30 5.09
C ALA A 340 1.43 11.32 5.68
N ARG A 341 2.08 10.52 4.85
CA ARG A 341 3.01 9.48 5.27
C ARG A 341 4.39 9.70 4.68
N ALA A 342 5.43 9.29 5.37
CA ALA A 342 6.81 9.40 4.91
C ALA A 342 7.59 8.10 5.10
N ASP A 343 8.42 7.78 4.12
CA ASP A 343 9.32 6.63 4.15
C ASP A 343 10.60 7.00 4.92
N GLY A 344 10.54 6.89 6.25
CA GLY A 344 11.65 7.19 7.15
C GLY A 344 11.96 8.68 7.33
N PHE A 345 13.00 8.99 8.08
CA PHE A 345 13.39 10.34 8.47
C PHE A 345 13.88 11.22 7.32
N ALA A 346 14.45 10.63 6.28
CA ALA A 346 15.06 11.34 5.16
C ALA A 346 14.06 11.91 4.15
N ASN A 347 12.78 11.62 4.33
CA ASN A 347 11.73 12.04 3.42
C ASN A 347 10.70 12.93 4.15
N ARG A 348 10.16 13.92 3.45
CA ARG A 348 9.02 14.68 3.96
C ARG A 348 7.72 13.90 3.75
N PRO A 349 6.72 14.07 4.64
CA PRO A 349 5.40 13.48 4.43
C PRO A 349 4.77 13.93 3.12
N ILE A 350 4.17 12.99 2.41
CA ILE A 350 3.36 13.21 1.21
C ILE A 350 2.03 12.46 1.35
N VAL A 351 1.02 12.83 0.58
CA VAL A 351 -0.28 12.13 0.63
C VAL A 351 -0.14 10.71 0.12
N ARG A 352 -0.64 9.73 0.90
CA ARG A 352 -0.56 8.29 0.62
C ARG A 352 -1.80 7.54 1.08
N MET A 353 -2.15 6.50 0.34
CA MET A 353 -3.16 5.51 0.74
C MET A 353 -2.74 4.71 1.99
N SER A 354 -3.71 3.99 2.56
CA SER A 354 -3.55 2.98 3.61
C SER A 354 -4.10 1.61 3.17
N ASN A 355 -5.35 1.31 3.48
CA ASN A 355 -6.06 0.12 3.03
C ASN A 355 -7.23 0.56 2.15
N THR A 356 -7.07 0.47 0.83
CA THR A 356 -8.06 0.96 -0.13
C THR A 356 -8.93 -0.19 -0.61
N MET A 357 -10.27 -0.07 -0.51
CA MET A 357 -11.17 -1.18 -0.79
C MET A 357 -12.54 -0.74 -1.27
N ILE A 358 -13.23 -1.66 -1.94
CA ILE A 358 -14.69 -1.64 -2.10
C ILE A 358 -15.29 -2.40 -0.92
N PRO A 359 -16.23 -1.83 -0.14
CA PRO A 359 -16.97 -2.57 0.88
C PRO A 359 -17.83 -3.69 0.27
N PRO A 360 -18.14 -4.77 1.03
CA PRO A 360 -18.95 -5.87 0.55
C PRO A 360 -20.36 -5.42 0.14
N GLY A 361 -20.90 -6.09 -0.88
CA GLY A 361 -22.30 -6.03 -1.32
C GLY A 361 -23.17 -7.10 -0.67
N GLU A 362 -24.18 -7.60 -1.39
CA GLU A 362 -25.18 -8.52 -0.84
C GLU A 362 -25.24 -9.86 -1.61
N MET A 363 -24.74 -9.94 -2.84
CA MET A 363 -24.86 -11.10 -3.72
C MET A 363 -23.79 -12.16 -3.42
N SER A 364 -24.07 -13.42 -3.67
CA SER A 364 -23.03 -14.47 -3.71
C SER A 364 -22.27 -14.44 -5.04
N LEU A 365 -21.12 -15.14 -5.12
CA LEU A 365 -20.40 -15.28 -6.39
C LEU A 365 -21.25 -16.02 -7.43
N GLU A 366 -21.98 -17.04 -7.04
CA GLU A 366 -22.87 -17.81 -7.90
C GLU A 366 -23.97 -16.91 -8.50
N GLU A 367 -24.56 -16.02 -7.69
CA GLU A 367 -25.53 -15.05 -8.17
C GLU A 367 -24.92 -14.06 -9.16
N LEU A 368 -23.67 -13.61 -8.90
CA LEU A 368 -22.97 -12.68 -9.80
C LEU A 368 -22.73 -13.27 -11.20
N ILE A 369 -22.42 -14.55 -11.30
CA ILE A 369 -22.07 -15.19 -12.58
C ILE A 369 -23.30 -15.77 -13.30
N SER A 370 -24.44 -15.97 -12.64
CA SER A 370 -25.60 -16.74 -13.10
C SER A 370 -26.21 -16.26 -14.43
N ASP A 371 -26.09 -14.99 -14.76
CA ASP A 371 -26.62 -14.36 -15.99
C ASP A 371 -25.52 -14.09 -17.05
N ILE A 372 -24.32 -14.66 -16.89
CA ILE A 372 -23.22 -14.52 -17.83
C ILE A 372 -23.17 -15.74 -18.78
N ASP A 373 -23.60 -15.57 -20.02
CA ASP A 373 -23.52 -16.63 -21.04
C ASP A 373 -22.07 -16.97 -21.40
N LEU A 374 -21.23 -15.95 -21.60
CA LEU A 374 -19.80 -16.07 -21.88
C LEU A 374 -19.04 -14.92 -21.23
N GLY A 375 -18.10 -15.22 -20.34
CA GLY A 375 -17.31 -14.24 -19.61
C GLY A 375 -16.08 -14.85 -18.95
N LEU A 376 -15.44 -14.09 -18.07
CA LEU A 376 -14.28 -14.54 -17.31
C LEU A 376 -14.38 -14.15 -15.83
N LEU A 377 -13.93 -15.03 -14.97
CA LEU A 377 -13.53 -14.71 -13.61
C LEU A 377 -12.00 -14.57 -13.58
N LEU A 378 -11.48 -13.44 -13.11
CA LEU A 378 -10.04 -13.18 -13.00
C LEU A 378 -9.59 -13.24 -11.55
N ARG A 379 -8.49 -13.97 -11.29
CA ARG A 379 -7.92 -14.24 -9.96
C ARG A 379 -6.42 -13.95 -9.92
N ALA A 380 -5.86 -13.97 -8.71
CA ALA A 380 -4.43 -13.82 -8.46
C ALA A 380 -3.84 -12.56 -9.11
N GLY A 381 -4.26 -11.40 -8.64
CA GLY A 381 -3.72 -10.12 -9.10
C GLY A 381 -2.20 -10.08 -8.96
N GLN A 382 -1.49 -9.84 -10.05
CA GLN A 382 -0.03 -9.87 -10.07
C GLN A 382 0.57 -8.47 -9.99
N TRP A 383 0.17 -7.61 -10.90
CA TRP A 383 0.60 -6.22 -10.96
C TRP A 383 -0.38 -5.37 -11.77
N GLY A 384 -0.38 -4.07 -11.50
CA GLY A 384 -1.13 -3.08 -12.23
C GLY A 384 -0.32 -1.81 -12.41
N TYR A 385 -0.79 -0.99 -13.32
CA TYR A 385 -0.26 0.33 -13.58
C TYR A 385 -1.39 1.27 -13.98
N VAL A 386 -1.35 2.50 -13.44
CA VAL A 386 -2.27 3.57 -13.85
C VAL A 386 -1.50 4.81 -14.32
N TRP A 387 -2.01 5.41 -15.34
CA TRP A 387 -1.61 6.75 -15.76
C TRP A 387 -2.63 7.75 -15.25
N CYS A 388 -2.41 8.29 -14.05
CA CYS A 388 -3.39 9.11 -13.31
C CYS A 388 -3.93 10.29 -14.13
N GLU A 389 -3.07 11.02 -14.86
CA GLU A 389 -3.46 12.16 -15.70
C GLU A 389 -4.41 11.79 -16.85
N LYS A 390 -4.32 10.55 -17.33
CA LYS A 390 -5.13 10.03 -18.45
C LYS A 390 -6.26 9.13 -18.00
N GLY A 391 -6.17 8.61 -16.76
CA GLY A 391 -7.10 7.62 -16.25
C GLY A 391 -7.07 6.29 -16.99
N GLN A 392 -5.97 5.97 -17.67
CA GLN A 392 -5.77 4.70 -18.34
C GLN A 392 -5.06 3.73 -17.38
N TYR A 393 -5.53 2.49 -17.32
CA TYR A 393 -4.91 1.47 -16.50
C TYR A 393 -4.75 0.14 -17.25
N THR A 394 -3.87 -0.70 -16.74
CA THR A 394 -3.74 -2.11 -17.08
C THR A 394 -3.51 -2.93 -15.82
N CYS A 395 -4.11 -4.12 -15.76
CA CYS A 395 -3.89 -5.09 -14.68
C CYS A 395 -3.63 -6.46 -15.28
N HIS A 396 -2.73 -7.21 -14.66
CA HIS A 396 -2.46 -8.60 -15.00
C HIS A 396 -3.01 -9.53 -13.91
N ALA A 397 -3.74 -10.54 -14.34
CA ALA A 397 -4.21 -11.63 -13.51
C ALA A 397 -3.30 -12.85 -13.71
N GLY A 398 -2.99 -13.54 -12.62
CA GLY A 398 -2.26 -14.82 -12.67
C GLY A 398 -3.11 -15.94 -13.24
N GLU A 399 -4.43 -15.85 -13.10
CA GLU A 399 -5.39 -16.86 -13.52
C GLU A 399 -6.65 -16.22 -14.07
N GLY A 400 -7.18 -16.79 -15.13
CA GLY A 400 -8.55 -16.60 -15.59
C GLY A 400 -9.33 -17.91 -15.53
N VAL A 401 -10.62 -17.84 -15.26
CA VAL A 401 -11.56 -18.98 -15.39
C VAL A 401 -12.68 -18.53 -16.31
N MET A 402 -12.95 -19.28 -17.38
CA MET A 402 -14.08 -18.97 -18.24
C MET A 402 -15.40 -19.17 -17.49
N ILE A 403 -16.33 -18.29 -17.78
CA ILE A 403 -17.75 -18.44 -17.34
C ILE A 403 -18.53 -18.79 -18.58
N ARG A 404 -19.32 -19.90 -18.49
CA ARG A 404 -20.22 -20.35 -19.57
C ARG A 404 -21.58 -20.71 -19.01
N ASN A 405 -22.60 -20.05 -19.53
CA ASN A 405 -24.01 -20.25 -19.10
C ASN A 405 -24.19 -20.17 -17.58
N GLY A 406 -23.56 -19.20 -16.93
CA GLY A 406 -23.67 -18.99 -15.49
C GLY A 406 -22.82 -19.90 -14.60
N GLU A 407 -21.93 -20.71 -15.16
CA GLU A 407 -21.07 -21.64 -14.43
C GLU A 407 -19.59 -21.41 -14.73
N LEU A 408 -18.72 -21.68 -13.72
CA LEU A 408 -17.28 -21.69 -13.90
C LEU A 408 -16.87 -22.91 -14.75
N ALA A 409 -16.06 -22.66 -15.77
CA ALA A 409 -15.65 -23.67 -16.75
C ALA A 409 -14.11 -23.85 -16.78
N GLU A 410 -13.50 -23.81 -17.96
CA GLU A 410 -12.07 -24.07 -18.12
C GLU A 410 -11.19 -22.91 -17.60
N GLN A 411 -10.03 -23.28 -17.05
CA GLN A 411 -8.98 -22.36 -16.67
C GLN A 411 -8.25 -21.80 -17.90
N VAL A 412 -7.92 -20.52 -17.87
CA VAL A 412 -7.12 -19.85 -18.91
C VAL A 412 -5.96 -19.09 -18.27
N ARG A 413 -4.88 -18.90 -19.02
CA ARG A 413 -3.65 -18.23 -18.60
C ARG A 413 -3.36 -16.96 -19.39
N ASP A 414 -2.33 -16.24 -18.98
CA ASP A 414 -1.80 -15.04 -19.66
C ASP A 414 -2.86 -13.95 -19.86
N VAL A 415 -3.61 -13.66 -18.80
CA VAL A 415 -4.75 -12.74 -18.84
C VAL A 415 -4.33 -11.34 -18.45
N SER A 416 -4.66 -10.36 -19.27
CA SER A 416 -4.58 -8.96 -18.93
C SER A 416 -5.90 -8.24 -19.20
N VAL A 417 -6.17 -7.21 -18.42
CA VAL A 417 -7.27 -6.28 -18.67
C VAL A 417 -6.76 -4.86 -18.74
N SER A 418 -7.36 -4.06 -19.60
CA SER A 418 -7.03 -2.64 -19.73
C SER A 418 -8.28 -1.83 -20.01
N GLY A 419 -8.25 -0.55 -19.61
CA GLY A 419 -9.39 0.32 -19.82
C GLY A 419 -9.15 1.73 -19.29
N MET A 420 -10.22 2.51 -19.38
CA MET A 420 -10.30 3.81 -18.73
C MET A 420 -10.93 3.66 -17.35
N THR A 421 -10.29 4.18 -16.33
CA THR A 421 -10.65 4.06 -14.93
C THR A 421 -12.13 4.32 -14.66
N LEU A 422 -12.61 5.52 -15.00
CA LEU A 422 -13.98 5.92 -14.71
C LEU A 422 -15.01 5.14 -15.55
N GLU A 423 -14.68 4.79 -16.78
CA GLU A 423 -15.55 3.96 -17.64
C GLU A 423 -15.69 2.56 -17.06
N THR A 424 -14.59 1.94 -16.62
CA THR A 424 -14.62 0.60 -16.02
C THR A 424 -15.47 0.61 -14.74
N LEU A 425 -15.27 1.58 -13.87
CA LEU A 425 -16.01 1.68 -12.60
C LEU A 425 -17.49 2.07 -12.82
N ALA A 426 -17.81 2.80 -13.88
CA ALA A 426 -19.20 3.06 -14.29
C ALA A 426 -19.89 1.80 -14.87
N ASN A 427 -19.12 0.86 -15.41
CA ASN A 427 -19.60 -0.42 -15.93
C ASN A 427 -19.76 -1.53 -14.89
N VAL A 428 -19.45 -1.27 -13.61
CA VAL A 428 -19.72 -2.22 -12.53
C VAL A 428 -21.24 -2.41 -12.42
N SER A 429 -21.69 -3.66 -12.42
CA SER A 429 -23.11 -4.00 -12.37
C SER A 429 -23.55 -4.68 -11.09
N ALA A 430 -22.64 -5.37 -10.41
CA ALA A 430 -22.95 -6.08 -9.17
C ALA A 430 -21.68 -6.28 -8.32
N ILE A 431 -21.88 -6.48 -7.03
CA ILE A 431 -20.85 -6.63 -6.01
C ILE A 431 -21.26 -7.74 -5.05
N SER A 432 -20.34 -8.68 -4.74
CA SER A 432 -20.65 -9.78 -3.83
C SER A 432 -20.56 -9.40 -2.35
N SER A 433 -21.04 -10.30 -1.50
CA SER A 433 -20.86 -10.25 -0.04
C SER A 433 -19.49 -10.80 0.41
N ASP A 434 -18.86 -11.65 -0.41
CA ASP A 434 -17.55 -12.23 -0.11
C ASP A 434 -16.47 -11.16 -0.16
N PHE A 435 -15.76 -10.97 0.93
CA PHE A 435 -14.79 -9.88 1.07
C PHE A 435 -13.44 -10.40 1.56
N GLU A 436 -12.38 -9.97 0.88
CA GLU A 436 -10.99 -10.23 1.28
C GLU A 436 -10.17 -8.95 1.23
N LEU A 437 -9.25 -8.79 2.20
CA LEU A 437 -8.27 -7.71 2.26
C LEU A 437 -6.86 -8.33 2.22
N GLU A 438 -6.51 -8.92 1.09
CA GLU A 438 -5.33 -9.77 0.93
C GLU A 438 -4.40 -9.32 -0.20
N MET A 439 -4.26 -8.01 -0.41
CA MET A 439 -3.29 -7.48 -1.37
C MET A 439 -2.28 -6.56 -0.65
N PRO A 440 -1.53 -7.09 0.34
CA PRO A 440 -0.49 -6.31 0.99
C PRO A 440 0.63 -5.98 -0.01
N ASN A 441 1.00 -4.71 -0.09
CA ASN A 441 2.00 -4.24 -1.04
C ASN A 441 2.80 -3.06 -0.45
N ASN A 442 3.88 -2.71 -1.12
CA ASN A 442 4.63 -1.47 -0.89
C ASN A 442 4.47 -0.56 -2.11
N CYS A 443 3.55 0.38 -2.00
CA CYS A 443 3.26 1.33 -3.06
C CYS A 443 4.36 2.39 -3.18
N GLY A 444 4.80 2.67 -4.39
CA GLY A 444 5.82 3.67 -4.71
C GLY A 444 5.21 4.99 -5.18
N LYS A 445 5.66 6.14 -4.59
CA LYS A 445 5.34 7.49 -5.07
C LYS A 445 6.49 8.44 -4.71
N ASN A 446 6.95 9.23 -5.66
CA ASN A 446 8.02 10.21 -5.46
C ASN A 446 9.29 9.62 -4.78
N GLY A 447 9.67 8.40 -5.15
CA GLY A 447 10.83 7.70 -4.57
C GLY A 447 10.61 7.12 -3.17
N GLN A 448 9.43 7.29 -2.59
CA GLN A 448 9.06 6.75 -1.27
C GLN A 448 8.22 5.48 -1.41
N ARG A 449 8.44 4.49 -0.55
CA ARG A 449 7.68 3.25 -0.47
C ARG A 449 6.84 3.22 0.79
N MET A 450 5.53 2.98 0.66
CA MET A 450 4.61 2.89 1.79
C MET A 450 3.92 1.54 1.82
N ALA A 451 3.86 0.95 3.02
CA ALA A 451 3.02 -0.21 3.26
C ALA A 451 1.56 0.16 3.04
N VAL A 452 0.89 -0.55 2.15
CA VAL A 452 -0.53 -0.38 1.81
C VAL A 452 -1.18 -1.75 1.69
N ASN A 453 -2.49 -1.80 1.84
CA ASN A 453 -3.25 -3.01 1.51
C ASN A 453 -4.41 -2.65 0.59
N GLY A 454 -4.88 -3.62 -0.14
CA GLY A 454 -6.03 -3.50 -1.00
C GLY A 454 -6.93 -4.71 -0.89
N GLY A 455 -8.19 -4.53 -1.24
CA GLY A 455 -9.14 -5.62 -1.19
C GLY A 455 -10.51 -5.23 -1.67
N GLY A 456 -11.43 -6.15 -1.50
CA GLY A 456 -12.83 -5.95 -1.86
C GLY A 456 -13.57 -7.26 -1.95
N PRO A 457 -14.79 -7.20 -2.45
CA PRO A 457 -15.61 -8.34 -2.86
C PRO A 457 -15.28 -8.79 -4.29
N TYR A 458 -15.97 -9.82 -4.77
CA TYR A 458 -16.08 -10.04 -6.21
C TYR A 458 -16.86 -8.89 -6.84
N VAL A 459 -16.35 -8.38 -7.96
CA VAL A 459 -16.97 -7.24 -8.68
C VAL A 459 -17.23 -7.63 -10.13
N LYS A 460 -18.49 -7.56 -10.54
CA LYS A 460 -18.91 -7.83 -11.91
C LYS A 460 -18.89 -6.55 -12.75
N ILE A 461 -18.16 -6.59 -13.85
CA ILE A 461 -18.06 -5.54 -14.87
C ILE A 461 -18.78 -6.02 -16.13
N LYS A 462 -19.70 -5.22 -16.67
CA LYS A 462 -20.51 -5.60 -17.82
C LYS A 462 -19.70 -5.89 -19.06
N GLU A 463 -18.69 -5.09 -19.31
CA GLU A 463 -17.79 -5.22 -20.45
C GLU A 463 -16.45 -4.58 -20.18
N ILE A 464 -15.37 -5.30 -20.44
CA ILE A 464 -14.00 -4.80 -20.39
C ILE A 464 -13.15 -5.46 -21.47
N VAL A 465 -12.10 -4.78 -21.90
CA VAL A 465 -11.13 -5.35 -22.84
C VAL A 465 -10.24 -6.35 -22.11
N VAL A 466 -10.28 -7.59 -22.53
CA VAL A 466 -9.40 -8.67 -22.12
C VAL A 466 -8.37 -8.87 -23.23
N GLY A 467 -7.07 -8.87 -22.86
CA GLY A 467 -5.96 -9.22 -23.71
C GLY A 467 -5.37 -10.56 -23.28
N GLY A 468 -5.03 -11.40 -24.25
CA GLY A 468 -4.18 -12.57 -24.09
C GLY A 468 -2.89 -12.37 -24.87
N GLN A 469 -1.91 -13.25 -24.71
CA GLN A 469 -0.80 -13.29 -25.66
C GLN A 469 -1.36 -13.71 -27.04
N ALA A 470 -1.10 -12.89 -28.06
CA ALA A 470 -1.37 -13.24 -29.45
C ALA A 470 -0.35 -14.29 -29.94
#